data_f2fb4f65ca1a98245d110ed94152d998
#
_entry.id   f2fb4f65ca1a98245d110ed94152d998
#
_cell.length_a   1.000
_cell.length_b   1.000
_cell.length_c   1.000
_cell.angle_alpha   90.00
_cell.angle_beta   90.00
_cell.angle_gamma   90.00
#
_symmetry.space_group_name_H-M   'P 1'
#
loop_
_entity.id
_entity.type
_entity.pdbx_description
1 polymer ?
#
loop_
_entity_poly.entity_id
_entity_poly.type
_entity_poly.pdbx_seq_one_letter_code
_entity_poly.pdbx_strand_id
1 'polypeptide(L)'
;ETTKAGVKVDDSLKSTNRRVYAIGDVAGGLQFTHVAGYHAGVVIRSILFGLPSKTKLHHIPWVTYAAPELAQVGLTEAQAREEHGDKLEVVRFRYNHNDRAIAERQTKGFIKVMVVKGRPVGASIVGHQAGELITLWSLALVNNMKMSQIAAMVAPYPTISEVNKRAAGAYFSPRLFESALVKTVVRAVQRLLP
;
A
#
# COMPACT_ATOMS: atom_id res chain seq x y z
N GLU A 1 -21.07 4.57 25.99
CA GLU A 1 -20.64 3.17 26.12
C GLU A 1 -19.13 3.05 25.91
N THR A 2 -18.54 2.11 26.67
CA THR A 2 -17.12 1.75 26.53
C THR A 2 -16.98 0.25 26.28
N THR A 3 -15.86 -0.15 25.68
CA THR A 3 -15.45 -1.54 25.48
C THR A 3 -14.07 -1.75 26.11
N LYS A 4 -13.55 -2.98 26.08
CA LYS A 4 -12.16 -3.24 26.50
C LYS A 4 -11.13 -2.48 25.64
N ALA A 5 -11.48 -2.14 24.39
CA ALA A 5 -10.59 -1.43 23.46
C ALA A 5 -10.67 0.10 23.59
N GLY A 6 -11.64 0.65 24.31
CA GLY A 6 -11.82 2.08 24.51
C GLY A 6 -13.28 2.54 24.39
N VAL A 7 -13.49 3.78 23.99
CA VAL A 7 -14.82 4.36 23.78
C VAL A 7 -15.42 3.79 22.49
N LYS A 8 -16.65 3.27 22.59
CA LYS A 8 -17.39 2.78 21.41
C LYS A 8 -17.79 3.95 20.53
N VAL A 9 -17.36 3.92 19.28
CA VAL A 9 -17.66 4.93 18.26
C VAL A 9 -18.21 4.27 16.98
N ASP A 10 -18.95 5.07 16.20
CA ASP A 10 -19.32 4.73 14.82
C ASP A 10 -18.20 5.09 13.82
N ASP A 11 -18.44 4.85 12.52
CA ASP A 11 -17.47 5.16 11.45
C ASP A 11 -17.14 6.66 11.37
N SER A 12 -17.96 7.55 11.91
CA SER A 12 -17.71 8.99 12.00
C SER A 12 -17.02 9.42 13.30
N LEU A 13 -16.58 8.44 14.11
CA LEU A 13 -15.91 8.62 15.39
C LEU A 13 -16.79 9.25 16.48
N LYS A 14 -18.11 9.21 16.30
CA LYS A 14 -19.09 9.70 17.26
C LYS A 14 -19.40 8.59 18.24
N SER A 15 -19.40 8.93 19.54
CA SER A 15 -19.75 8.00 20.59
C SER A 15 -21.28 7.82 20.69
N THR A 16 -21.73 6.97 21.61
CA THR A 16 -23.16 6.83 21.96
C THR A 16 -23.78 8.13 22.51
N ASN A 17 -22.96 9.06 23.03
CA ASN A 17 -23.36 10.43 23.29
C ASN A 17 -23.07 11.29 22.05
N ARG A 18 -24.12 11.79 21.39
CA ARG A 18 -24.03 12.55 20.14
C ARG A 18 -23.18 13.82 20.19
N ARG A 19 -22.82 14.32 21.38
CA ARG A 19 -21.97 15.50 21.59
C ARG A 19 -20.52 15.14 21.88
N VAL A 20 -20.18 13.84 21.93
CA VAL A 20 -18.84 13.36 22.28
C VAL A 20 -18.29 12.52 21.14
N TYR A 21 -17.09 12.86 20.71
CA TYR A 21 -16.28 12.12 19.75
C TYR A 21 -15.08 11.52 20.46
N ALA A 22 -14.59 10.37 20.00
CA ALA A 22 -13.33 9.79 20.45
C ALA A 22 -12.41 9.55 19.25
N ILE A 23 -11.14 9.91 19.40
CA ILE A 23 -10.13 9.82 18.33
C ILE A 23 -8.84 9.19 18.87
N GLY A 24 -8.05 8.60 17.97
CA GLY A 24 -6.79 7.92 18.34
C GLY A 24 -7.03 6.69 19.21
N ASP A 25 -6.10 6.43 20.11
CA ASP A 25 -6.04 5.19 20.89
C ASP A 25 -7.28 4.92 21.71
N VAL A 26 -7.91 5.96 22.27
CA VAL A 26 -9.12 5.85 23.07
C VAL A 26 -10.35 5.38 22.27
N ALA A 27 -10.32 5.52 20.95
CA ALA A 27 -11.36 4.99 20.06
C ALA A 27 -11.15 3.50 19.73
N GLY A 28 -10.05 2.91 20.17
CA GLY A 28 -9.66 1.54 19.83
C GLY A 28 -9.11 1.40 18.40
N GLY A 29 -8.95 0.16 17.92
CA GLY A 29 -8.45 -0.12 16.58
C GLY A 29 -6.93 0.08 16.46
N LEU A 30 -6.49 0.74 15.39
CA LEU A 30 -5.08 1.00 15.12
C LEU A 30 -4.55 2.13 16.01
N GLN A 31 -3.64 1.79 16.93
CA GLN A 31 -3.10 2.71 17.94
C GLN A 31 -1.78 3.33 17.47
N PHE A 32 -1.88 4.31 16.55
CA PHE A 32 -0.74 5.04 15.99
C PHE A 32 -1.01 6.54 15.97
N THR A 33 0.01 7.34 16.17
CA THR A 33 -0.08 8.82 16.15
C THR A 33 -0.69 9.34 14.84
N HIS A 34 -0.30 8.78 13.70
CA HIS A 34 -0.84 9.20 12.41
C HIS A 34 -2.32 8.83 12.23
N VAL A 35 -2.82 7.79 12.92
CA VAL A 35 -4.25 7.45 12.95
C VAL A 35 -5.02 8.48 13.76
N ALA A 36 -4.48 8.94 14.90
CA ALA A 36 -5.08 10.01 15.69
C ALA A 36 -5.20 11.32 14.87
N GLY A 37 -4.16 11.67 14.10
CA GLY A 37 -4.19 12.81 13.18
C GLY A 37 -5.23 12.65 12.06
N TYR A 38 -5.33 11.46 11.48
CA TYR A 38 -6.36 11.13 10.47
C TYR A 38 -7.77 11.25 11.05
N HIS A 39 -8.00 10.68 12.25
CA HIS A 39 -9.27 10.77 12.98
C HIS A 39 -9.66 12.23 13.26
N ALA A 40 -8.70 13.09 13.66
CA ALA A 40 -8.95 14.51 13.85
C ALA A 40 -9.48 15.18 12.58
N GLY A 41 -8.91 14.86 11.41
CA GLY A 41 -9.39 15.37 10.13
C GLY A 41 -10.82 14.92 9.80
N VAL A 42 -11.20 13.69 10.14
CA VAL A 42 -12.58 13.17 9.97
C VAL A 42 -13.56 13.95 10.85
N VAL A 43 -13.22 14.13 12.13
CA VAL A 43 -14.09 14.79 13.11
C VAL A 43 -14.26 16.26 12.81
N ILE A 44 -13.18 16.99 12.48
CA ILE A 44 -13.20 18.43 12.15
C ILE A 44 -14.14 18.70 10.96
N ARG A 45 -14.10 17.88 9.91
CA ARG A 45 -15.01 18.03 8.76
C ARG A 45 -16.47 17.91 9.18
N SER A 46 -16.79 16.99 10.07
CA SER A 46 -18.15 16.80 10.57
C SER A 46 -18.59 17.92 11.49
N ILE A 47 -17.75 18.33 12.45
CA ILE A 47 -18.11 19.32 13.47
C ILE A 47 -18.19 20.74 12.91
N LEU A 48 -17.16 21.15 12.14
CA LEU A 48 -17.05 22.56 11.68
C LEU A 48 -17.83 22.83 10.40
N PHE A 49 -17.89 21.84 9.49
CA PHE A 49 -18.45 22.08 8.17
C PHE A 49 -19.75 21.29 7.92
N GLY A 50 -20.21 20.48 8.88
CA GLY A 50 -21.40 19.62 8.70
C GLY A 50 -21.27 18.59 7.57
N LEU A 51 -20.06 18.35 7.06
CA LEU A 51 -19.82 17.43 5.98
C LEU A 51 -19.82 15.98 6.51
N PRO A 52 -20.55 15.04 5.88
CA PRO A 52 -20.48 13.65 6.26
C PRO A 52 -19.07 13.12 6.00
N SER A 53 -18.44 12.61 7.04
CA SER A 53 -17.09 12.07 6.98
C SER A 53 -17.02 10.75 7.73
N LYS A 54 -16.36 9.75 7.13
CA LYS A 54 -16.19 8.42 7.71
C LYS A 54 -14.74 7.99 7.62
N THR A 55 -14.32 7.21 8.60
CA THR A 55 -13.01 6.57 8.60
C THR A 55 -12.93 5.46 7.53
N LYS A 56 -11.78 5.36 6.88
CA LYS A 56 -11.44 4.27 5.97
C LYS A 56 -10.09 3.71 6.41
N LEU A 57 -10.05 2.45 6.80
CA LEU A 57 -8.86 1.86 7.41
C LEU A 57 -7.93 1.15 6.42
N HIS A 58 -8.44 0.79 5.22
CA HIS A 58 -7.74 -0.04 4.25
C HIS A 58 -6.45 0.58 3.67
N HIS A 59 -6.23 1.89 3.83
CA HIS A 59 -5.06 2.60 3.32
C HIS A 59 -4.14 3.13 4.43
N ILE A 60 -4.43 2.83 5.68
CA ILE A 60 -3.60 3.28 6.80
C ILE A 60 -2.39 2.37 6.93
N PRO A 61 -1.16 2.88 6.76
CA PRO A 61 0.05 2.09 6.92
C PRO A 61 0.44 1.96 8.39
N TRP A 62 1.22 0.93 8.69
CA TRP A 62 1.94 0.81 9.95
C TRP A 62 3.38 0.34 9.72
N VAL A 63 4.26 0.69 10.66
CA VAL A 63 5.69 0.43 10.56
C VAL A 63 6.22 -0.06 11.90
N THR A 64 7.07 -1.09 11.85
CA THR A 64 7.94 -1.50 12.95
C THR A 64 9.36 -1.06 12.62
N TYR A 65 9.88 -0.11 13.38
CA TYR A 65 11.20 0.48 13.19
C TYR A 65 12.30 -0.40 13.80
N ALA A 66 12.46 -1.59 13.22
CA ALA A 66 13.59 -2.50 13.50
C ALA A 66 14.71 -2.28 12.46
N ALA A 67 15.74 -3.12 12.49
CA ALA A 67 16.78 -3.15 11.46
C ALA A 67 16.89 -4.59 10.89
N PRO A 68 16.33 -4.86 9.70
CA PRO A 68 15.61 -3.97 8.80
C PRO A 68 14.19 -3.60 9.28
N GLU A 69 13.66 -2.46 8.81
CA GLU A 69 12.28 -2.04 9.07
C GLU A 69 11.27 -2.98 8.42
N LEU A 70 10.07 -3.06 9.03
CA LEU A 70 8.90 -3.74 8.47
C LEU A 70 7.75 -2.74 8.34
N ALA A 71 7.26 -2.54 7.14
CA ALA A 71 6.10 -1.71 6.85
C ALA A 71 5.00 -2.51 6.15
N GLN A 72 3.74 -2.17 6.46
CA GLN A 72 2.55 -2.80 5.91
C GLN A 72 1.46 -1.77 5.64
N VAL A 73 0.70 -1.96 4.55
CA VAL A 73 -0.55 -1.25 4.30
C VAL A 73 -1.54 -2.17 3.61
N GLY A 74 -2.84 -1.99 3.87
CA GLY A 74 -3.90 -2.83 3.31
C GLY A 74 -3.83 -4.28 3.78
N LEU A 75 -4.31 -5.21 2.95
CA LEU A 75 -4.36 -6.62 3.29
C LEU A 75 -2.97 -7.26 3.32
N THR A 76 -2.71 -8.08 4.32
CA THR A 76 -1.59 -9.03 4.29
C THR A 76 -1.84 -10.12 3.24
N GLU A 77 -0.80 -10.87 2.86
CA GLU A 77 -0.98 -11.99 1.91
C GLU A 77 -1.99 -13.02 2.40
N ALA A 78 -1.99 -13.34 3.71
CA ALA A 78 -2.95 -14.30 4.29
C ALA A 78 -4.39 -13.78 4.16
N GLN A 79 -4.65 -12.55 4.58
CA GLN A 79 -5.97 -11.91 4.47
C GLN A 79 -6.42 -11.78 3.00
N ALA A 80 -5.52 -11.40 2.11
CA ALA A 80 -5.83 -11.26 0.69
C ALA A 80 -6.15 -12.62 0.03
N ARG A 81 -5.50 -13.71 0.46
CA ARG A 81 -5.83 -15.07 0.01
C ARG A 81 -7.19 -15.53 0.52
N GLU A 82 -7.49 -15.25 1.77
CA GLU A 82 -8.79 -15.58 2.37
C GLU A 82 -9.92 -14.83 1.66
N GLU A 83 -9.75 -13.53 1.38
CA GLU A 83 -10.80 -12.70 0.79
C GLU A 83 -10.96 -12.90 -0.73
N HIS A 84 -9.87 -13.15 -1.46
CA HIS A 84 -9.87 -13.12 -2.93
C HIS A 84 -9.52 -14.46 -3.60
N GLY A 85 -9.01 -15.44 -2.85
CA GLY A 85 -8.68 -16.78 -3.34
C GLY A 85 -7.75 -16.74 -4.57
N ASP A 86 -8.14 -17.46 -5.62
CA ASP A 86 -7.37 -17.58 -6.87
C ASP A 86 -7.27 -16.28 -7.69
N LYS A 87 -8.04 -15.25 -7.35
CA LYS A 87 -7.96 -13.94 -8.00
C LYS A 87 -6.78 -13.11 -7.51
N LEU A 88 -6.14 -13.55 -6.43
CA LEU A 88 -4.97 -12.89 -5.86
C LEU A 88 -3.71 -13.22 -6.65
N GLU A 89 -3.01 -12.20 -7.06
CA GLU A 89 -1.65 -12.28 -7.58
C GLU A 89 -0.69 -11.65 -6.57
N VAL A 90 0.41 -12.32 -6.26
CA VAL A 90 1.42 -11.81 -5.33
C VAL A 90 2.71 -11.53 -6.08
N VAL A 91 3.09 -10.28 -6.10
CA VAL A 91 4.31 -9.79 -6.75
C VAL A 91 5.38 -9.55 -5.69
N ARG A 92 6.63 -9.91 -6.00
CA ARG A 92 7.78 -9.66 -5.12
C ARG A 92 8.92 -9.03 -5.90
N PHE A 93 9.61 -8.08 -5.25
CA PHE A 93 10.87 -7.52 -5.77
C PHE A 93 11.86 -7.43 -4.60
N ARG A 94 13.12 -7.81 -4.84
CA ARG A 94 14.16 -7.85 -3.80
C ARG A 94 15.05 -6.62 -3.88
N TYR A 95 15.54 -6.15 -2.73
CA TYR A 95 16.45 -5.01 -2.62
C TYR A 95 17.81 -5.26 -3.26
N ASN A 96 18.28 -6.50 -3.33
CA ASN A 96 19.54 -6.84 -3.99
C ASN A 96 19.56 -6.62 -5.52
N HIS A 97 18.41 -6.22 -6.10
CA HIS A 97 18.29 -5.78 -7.49
C HIS A 97 18.05 -4.26 -7.61
N ASN A 98 18.34 -3.51 -6.55
CA ASN A 98 18.26 -2.06 -6.54
C ASN A 98 19.67 -1.47 -6.38
N ASP A 99 20.11 -0.66 -7.32
CA ASP A 99 21.48 -0.15 -7.39
C ASP A 99 21.84 0.74 -6.20
N ARG A 100 20.89 1.53 -5.69
CA ARG A 100 21.10 2.33 -4.49
C ARG A 100 21.25 1.47 -3.25
N ALA A 101 20.45 0.42 -3.11
CA ALA A 101 20.59 -0.53 -2.02
C ALA A 101 21.94 -1.27 -2.05
N ILE A 102 22.45 -1.58 -3.25
CA ILE A 102 23.76 -2.18 -3.44
C ILE A 102 24.84 -1.20 -3.03
N ALA A 103 24.81 0.05 -3.51
CA ALA A 103 25.78 1.08 -3.18
C ALA A 103 25.85 1.39 -1.68
N GLU A 104 24.71 1.35 -0.97
CA GLU A 104 24.62 1.55 0.48
C GLU A 104 24.83 0.27 1.29
N ARG A 105 25.04 -0.89 0.65
CA ARG A 105 25.15 -2.21 1.32
C ARG A 105 23.88 -2.57 2.12
N GLN A 106 22.71 -2.07 1.71
CA GLN A 106 21.40 -2.28 2.32
C GLN A 106 20.54 -3.24 1.48
N THR A 107 21.13 -4.33 1.02
CA THR A 107 20.50 -5.28 0.08
C THR A 107 19.54 -6.28 0.72
N LYS A 108 19.49 -6.34 2.05
CA LYS A 108 18.60 -7.24 2.79
C LYS A 108 17.18 -6.69 2.77
N GLY A 109 16.28 -7.42 2.13
CA GLY A 109 14.86 -7.05 2.12
C GLY A 109 14.14 -7.34 0.81
N PHE A 110 12.86 -7.07 0.84
CA PHE A 110 11.96 -7.22 -0.32
C PHE A 110 10.71 -6.37 -0.15
N ILE A 111 10.07 -6.08 -1.25
CA ILE A 111 8.70 -5.60 -1.30
C ILE A 111 7.81 -6.72 -1.84
N LYS A 112 6.65 -6.88 -1.23
CA LYS A 112 5.60 -7.81 -1.64
C LYS A 112 4.29 -7.04 -1.82
N VAL A 113 3.66 -7.17 -2.98
CA VAL A 113 2.41 -6.49 -3.31
C VAL A 113 1.34 -7.52 -3.61
N MET A 114 0.22 -7.42 -2.92
CA MET A 114 -0.99 -8.20 -3.15
C MET A 114 -1.83 -7.46 -4.19
N VAL A 115 -2.11 -8.12 -5.32
CA VAL A 115 -2.78 -7.50 -6.48
C VAL A 115 -4.03 -8.29 -6.84
N VAL A 116 -5.15 -7.59 -7.03
CA VAL A 116 -6.41 -8.16 -7.50
C VAL A 116 -6.91 -7.35 -8.70
N LYS A 117 -7.15 -8.00 -9.83
CA LYS A 117 -7.63 -7.34 -11.07
C LYS A 117 -6.77 -6.12 -11.47
N GLY A 118 -5.44 -6.25 -11.32
CA GLY A 118 -4.49 -5.20 -11.69
C GLY A 118 -4.44 -4.00 -10.73
N ARG A 119 -5.02 -4.11 -9.52
CA ARG A 119 -4.98 -3.08 -8.47
C ARG A 119 -4.34 -3.64 -7.20
N PRO A 120 -3.47 -2.88 -6.53
CA PRO A 120 -2.97 -3.30 -5.23
C PRO A 120 -4.12 -3.31 -4.21
N VAL A 121 -4.18 -4.35 -3.37
CA VAL A 121 -5.07 -4.47 -2.22
C VAL A 121 -4.28 -4.47 -0.91
N GLY A 122 -2.96 -4.56 -0.99
CA GLY A 122 -2.04 -4.45 0.13
C GLY A 122 -0.59 -4.52 -0.32
N ALA A 123 0.31 -4.04 0.53
CA ALA A 123 1.75 -4.12 0.33
C ALA A 123 2.48 -4.33 1.67
N SER A 124 3.51 -5.17 1.63
CA SER A 124 4.43 -5.41 2.75
C SER A 124 5.85 -5.13 2.29
N ILE A 125 6.61 -4.37 3.06
CA ILE A 125 8.00 -4.05 2.76
C ILE A 125 8.84 -4.42 3.97
N VAL A 126 9.88 -5.21 3.75
CA VAL A 126 10.93 -5.45 4.74
C VAL A 126 12.23 -4.94 4.15
N GLY A 127 12.89 -3.99 4.80
CA GLY A 127 14.13 -3.43 4.28
C GLY A 127 14.45 -2.04 4.78
N HIS A 128 15.55 -1.50 4.28
CA HIS A 128 15.97 -0.13 4.58
C HIS A 128 14.91 0.88 4.08
N GLN A 129 14.55 1.85 4.93
CA GLN A 129 13.56 2.89 4.65
C GLN A 129 12.16 2.35 4.27
N ALA A 130 11.76 1.18 4.78
CA ALA A 130 10.45 0.63 4.47
C ALA A 130 9.30 1.55 4.90
N GLY A 131 9.47 2.29 6.00
CA GLY A 131 8.50 3.27 6.50
C GLY A 131 8.27 4.43 5.53
N GLU A 132 9.30 4.91 4.85
CA GLU A 132 9.18 5.94 3.82
C GLU A 132 8.54 5.40 2.54
N LEU A 133 8.95 4.19 2.13
CA LEU A 133 8.53 3.57 0.89
C LEU A 133 7.07 3.15 0.87
N ILE A 134 6.51 2.76 2.02
CA ILE A 134 5.13 2.28 2.13
C ILE A 134 4.09 3.37 1.80
N THR A 135 4.46 4.64 1.93
CA THR A 135 3.58 5.79 1.67
C THR A 135 3.04 5.80 0.24
N LEU A 136 3.83 5.38 -0.74
CA LEU A 136 3.36 5.26 -2.13
C LEU A 136 2.20 4.26 -2.24
N TRP A 137 2.27 3.15 -1.54
CA TRP A 137 1.22 2.13 -1.57
C TRP A 137 -0.03 2.56 -0.82
N SER A 138 0.13 3.33 0.28
CA SER A 138 -1.00 3.99 0.95
C SER A 138 -1.72 4.94 -0.01
N LEU A 139 -0.98 5.77 -0.75
CA LEU A 139 -1.52 6.65 -1.78
C LEU A 139 -2.21 5.86 -2.90
N ALA A 140 -1.64 4.75 -3.32
CA ALA A 140 -2.20 3.88 -4.35
C ALA A 140 -3.54 3.25 -3.91
N LEU A 141 -3.65 2.82 -2.64
CA LEU A 141 -4.88 2.24 -2.09
C LEU A 141 -5.99 3.30 -1.94
N VAL A 142 -5.68 4.47 -1.36
CA VAL A 142 -6.69 5.51 -1.14
C VAL A 142 -7.28 6.04 -2.44
N ASN A 143 -6.47 6.06 -3.52
CA ASN A 143 -6.89 6.50 -4.85
C ASN A 143 -7.30 5.34 -5.78
N ASN A 144 -7.34 4.11 -5.29
CA ASN A 144 -7.69 2.93 -6.07
C ASN A 144 -6.87 2.83 -7.38
N MET A 145 -5.58 3.11 -7.33
CA MET A 145 -4.69 3.14 -8.49
C MET A 145 -4.51 1.74 -9.11
N LYS A 146 -4.21 1.72 -10.41
CA LYS A 146 -3.80 0.50 -11.11
C LYS A 146 -2.29 0.29 -11.02
N MET A 147 -1.84 -0.96 -11.05
CA MET A 147 -0.41 -1.30 -11.14
C MET A 147 0.28 -0.63 -12.35
N SER A 148 -0.45 -0.43 -13.46
CA SER A 148 0.08 0.27 -14.64
C SER A 148 0.44 1.73 -14.38
N GLN A 149 -0.33 2.43 -13.54
CA GLN A 149 -0.06 3.82 -13.18
C GLN A 149 1.20 3.92 -12.30
N ILE A 150 1.40 2.96 -11.39
CA ILE A 150 2.60 2.90 -10.55
C ILE A 150 3.82 2.51 -11.39
N ALA A 151 3.69 1.55 -12.30
CA ALA A 151 4.77 1.14 -13.20
C ALA A 151 5.20 2.26 -14.17
N ALA A 152 4.26 3.15 -14.56
CA ALA A 152 4.53 4.30 -15.43
C ALA A 152 5.22 5.46 -14.70
N MET A 153 5.27 5.45 -13.36
CA MET A 153 5.95 6.48 -12.58
C MET A 153 7.43 6.59 -12.97
N VAL A 154 7.95 7.81 -13.03
CA VAL A 154 9.38 8.05 -13.14
C VAL A 154 9.96 8.22 -11.73
N ALA A 155 10.80 7.28 -11.32
CA ALA A 155 11.54 7.37 -10.06
C ALA A 155 12.93 7.97 -10.33
N PRO A 156 13.44 8.87 -9.47
CA PRO A 156 14.81 9.35 -9.59
C PRO A 156 15.82 8.21 -9.45
N TYR A 157 16.88 8.25 -10.22
CA TYR A 157 17.95 7.25 -10.19
C TYR A 157 19.28 7.87 -9.72
N PRO A 158 20.04 7.17 -8.82
CA PRO A 158 19.67 5.96 -8.11
C PRO A 158 18.97 6.27 -6.76
N THR A 159 17.85 5.62 -6.51
CA THR A 159 17.13 5.76 -5.22
C THR A 159 16.60 4.41 -4.72
N ILE A 160 16.42 4.29 -3.40
CA ILE A 160 15.71 3.13 -2.81
C ILE A 160 14.26 3.09 -3.31
N SER A 161 13.64 4.25 -3.56
CA SER A 161 12.26 4.36 -4.04
C SER A 161 11.97 3.62 -5.35
N GLU A 162 12.99 3.35 -6.17
CA GLU A 162 12.83 2.52 -7.37
C GLU A 162 12.28 1.12 -7.08
N VAL A 163 12.46 0.56 -5.88
CA VAL A 163 11.90 -0.76 -5.54
C VAL A 163 10.38 -0.79 -5.71
N ASN A 164 9.69 0.33 -5.46
CA ASN A 164 8.25 0.45 -5.65
C ASN A 164 7.87 0.35 -7.14
N LYS A 165 8.56 1.12 -8.00
CA LYS A 165 8.38 1.07 -9.46
C LYS A 165 8.71 -0.31 -10.01
N ARG A 166 9.84 -0.90 -9.58
CA ARG A 166 10.28 -2.22 -9.99
C ARG A 166 9.30 -3.32 -9.59
N ALA A 167 8.74 -3.24 -8.38
CA ALA A 167 7.69 -4.15 -7.94
C ALA A 167 6.44 -4.03 -8.83
N ALA A 168 6.01 -2.80 -9.16
CA ALA A 168 4.89 -2.60 -10.07
C ALA A 168 5.20 -3.12 -11.49
N GLY A 169 6.41 -2.92 -11.99
CA GLY A 169 6.87 -3.46 -13.28
C GLY A 169 6.91 -4.99 -13.31
N ALA A 170 7.35 -5.62 -12.22
CA ALA A 170 7.41 -7.08 -12.10
C ALA A 170 6.03 -7.76 -12.23
N TYR A 171 4.93 -7.06 -11.94
CA TYR A 171 3.57 -7.53 -12.21
C TYR A 171 3.31 -7.77 -13.70
N PHE A 172 3.92 -6.99 -14.59
CA PHE A 172 3.72 -7.09 -16.03
C PHE A 172 4.74 -8.00 -16.72
N SER A 173 5.89 -8.24 -16.11
CA SER A 173 6.99 -8.98 -16.74
C SER A 173 6.59 -10.36 -17.28
N PRO A 174 5.88 -11.24 -16.55
CA PRO A 174 5.45 -12.53 -17.10
C PRO A 174 4.48 -12.36 -18.28
N ARG A 175 3.58 -11.37 -18.20
CA ARG A 175 2.59 -11.09 -19.25
C ARG A 175 3.22 -10.61 -20.55
N LEU A 176 4.32 -9.87 -20.45
CA LEU A 176 5.03 -9.32 -21.60
C LEU A 176 6.04 -10.32 -22.19
N PHE A 177 6.83 -10.98 -21.33
CA PHE A 177 7.96 -11.77 -21.78
C PHE A 177 7.69 -13.27 -21.88
N GLU A 178 6.67 -13.79 -21.19
CA GLU A 178 6.35 -15.21 -21.24
C GLU A 178 5.15 -15.53 -22.17
N SER A 179 4.30 -14.55 -22.49
CA SER A 179 3.14 -14.72 -23.34
C SER A 179 3.54 -15.05 -24.80
N ALA A 180 3.12 -16.21 -25.30
CA ALA A 180 3.33 -16.62 -26.68
C ALA A 180 2.66 -15.65 -27.67
N LEU A 181 1.46 -15.16 -27.34
CA LEU A 181 0.73 -14.18 -28.15
C LEU A 181 1.53 -12.87 -28.30
N VAL A 182 2.03 -12.31 -27.20
CA VAL A 182 2.84 -11.08 -27.23
C VAL A 182 4.09 -11.29 -28.06
N LYS A 183 4.80 -12.40 -27.89
CA LYS A 183 5.98 -12.74 -28.70
C LYS A 183 5.66 -12.79 -30.20
N THR A 184 4.51 -13.35 -30.58
CA THR A 184 4.07 -13.42 -31.97
C THR A 184 3.76 -12.02 -32.52
N VAL A 185 3.02 -11.21 -31.77
CA VAL A 185 2.70 -9.83 -32.17
C VAL A 185 3.97 -8.99 -32.32
N VAL A 186 4.90 -9.06 -31.38
CA VAL A 186 6.18 -8.34 -31.43
C VAL A 186 6.97 -8.75 -32.67
N ARG A 187 7.08 -10.05 -32.98
CA ARG A 187 7.76 -10.52 -34.20
C ARG A 187 7.08 -10.02 -35.48
N ALA A 188 5.74 -9.97 -35.51
CA ALA A 188 5.00 -9.42 -36.64
C ALA A 188 5.28 -7.93 -36.84
N VAL A 189 5.22 -7.16 -35.74
CA VAL A 189 5.53 -5.72 -35.75
C VAL A 189 6.96 -5.46 -36.24
N GLN A 190 7.95 -6.21 -35.73
CA GLN A 190 9.37 -6.08 -36.14
C GLN A 190 9.60 -6.42 -37.62
N ARG A 191 8.71 -7.21 -38.25
CA ARG A 191 8.81 -7.49 -39.69
C ARG A 191 8.14 -6.42 -40.55
N LEU A 192 7.18 -5.66 -40.00
CA LEU A 192 6.39 -4.67 -40.72
C LEU A 192 6.88 -3.24 -40.52
N LEU A 193 7.59 -2.97 -39.44
CA LEU A 193 8.18 -1.67 -39.12
C LEU A 193 9.71 -1.77 -39.28
N PRO A 194 10.31 -0.90 -40.07
CA PRO A 194 11.77 -0.84 -40.25
C PRO A 194 12.48 -0.43 -38.95
#